data_17effdcbabd7a940f6d490879aafc04d
#
_entry.id   17effdcbabd7a940f6d490879aafc04d
#
_cell.length_a   1.000
_cell.length_b   1.000
_cell.length_c   1.000
_cell.angle_alpha   90.00
_cell.angle_beta   90.00
_cell.angle_gamma   90.00
#
_symmetry.space_group_name_H-M   'P 1'
#
loop_
_entity.id
_entity.type
_entity.pdbx_description
1 polymer ?
#
loop_
_entity_poly.entity_id
_entity_poly.type
_entity_poly.pdbx_seq_one_letter_code
_entity_poly.pdbx_strand_id
1 'polypeptide(L)'
;PSVKSEFGSGILMVCSFGDQNDVAVFRELGLAPFQAIDLDGCMTEIAGPFSKMKVSEARKAVIEYLESENKIHQIVEKEQEVPVSERGKNPVEIILLKEWYVRQTHIQDRIAELAEDIEFHPPRNKQFLLDWMENISIDWPISRRRWYHTEIPIWYADNGTKVICAPAGIYVQPWCQSPPANSEVLDRDTREVLGIFSDMKDSLGEVVGEEKVFDTWMDSSNSNLFVSGYLSNPKMFERAFPTGIRPQGKEIVRTWLYYTLLKSALLFDKPVFKNVWIDGLGMDPWGRKMSKSLGNGIDADSVLECGAGGRTGSWKIKGPEKSVQLKANKIGSECFRLWKACDA
;
A
#
# COMPACT_ATOMS: atom_id res chain seq x y z
N PRO A 1 -25.82 11.85 9.85
CA PRO A 1 -25.77 13.14 9.13
C PRO A 1 -25.90 12.98 7.61
N SER A 2 -25.75 11.74 7.07
CA SER A 2 -25.81 11.45 5.64
C SER A 2 -27.22 11.36 5.07
N VAL A 3 -28.23 11.22 5.92
CA VAL A 3 -29.65 11.10 5.51
C VAL A 3 -30.32 12.45 5.68
N LYS A 4 -30.94 12.93 4.58
CA LYS A 4 -31.78 14.14 4.59
C LYS A 4 -33.23 13.69 4.46
N SER A 5 -34.06 14.04 5.44
CA SER A 5 -35.50 13.68 5.49
C SER A 5 -36.29 14.20 4.29
N GLU A 6 -35.79 15.27 3.65
CA GLU A 6 -36.42 15.91 2.49
C GLU A 6 -36.00 15.29 1.16
N PHE A 7 -35.07 14.33 1.15
CA PHE A 7 -34.59 13.69 -0.07
C PHE A 7 -35.20 12.29 -0.25
N GLY A 8 -35.88 12.06 -1.34
CA GLY A 8 -36.50 10.77 -1.67
C GLY A 8 -37.55 10.35 -0.61
N SER A 9 -37.39 9.14 -0.08
CA SER A 9 -38.24 8.60 0.99
C SER A 9 -37.76 9.00 2.40
N GLY A 10 -36.63 9.69 2.55
CA GLY A 10 -35.98 9.93 3.81
C GLY A 10 -35.34 8.69 4.47
N ILE A 11 -35.34 7.54 3.76
CA ILE A 11 -34.75 6.28 4.23
C ILE A 11 -33.54 5.97 3.39
N LEU A 12 -32.41 5.68 4.03
CA LEU A 12 -31.17 5.24 3.40
C LEU A 12 -30.98 3.74 3.67
N MET A 13 -30.80 2.97 2.62
CA MET A 13 -30.33 1.60 2.71
C MET A 13 -28.80 1.62 2.73
N VAL A 14 -28.20 1.02 3.75
CA VAL A 14 -26.75 0.89 3.89
C VAL A 14 -26.39 -0.57 3.72
N CYS A 15 -25.53 -0.87 2.74
CA CYS A 15 -25.01 -2.22 2.50
C CYS A 15 -23.64 -2.38 3.17
N SER A 16 -23.29 -3.59 3.62
CA SER A 16 -21.99 -3.82 4.31
C SER A 16 -20.78 -3.33 3.50
N PHE A 17 -20.83 -3.52 2.18
CA PHE A 17 -19.72 -3.24 1.26
C PHE A 17 -20.22 -2.57 -0.05
N GLY A 18 -21.24 -1.71 0.04
CA GLY A 18 -21.81 -1.01 -1.11
C GLY A 18 -20.82 0.00 -1.69
N ASP A 19 -20.32 0.87 -0.83
CA ASP A 19 -19.24 1.81 -1.12
C ASP A 19 -18.41 2.12 0.14
N GLN A 20 -17.49 3.06 0.04
CA GLN A 20 -16.64 3.45 1.18
C GLN A 20 -17.42 4.12 2.31
N ASN A 21 -18.52 4.84 2.01
CA ASN A 21 -19.35 5.48 3.02
C ASN A 21 -20.12 4.40 3.80
N ASP A 22 -20.66 3.40 3.11
CA ASP A 22 -21.33 2.26 3.73
C ASP A 22 -20.39 1.53 4.70
N VAL A 23 -19.13 1.25 4.26
CA VAL A 23 -18.11 0.65 5.12
C VAL A 23 -17.81 1.50 6.35
N ALA A 24 -17.74 2.83 6.19
CA ALA A 24 -17.51 3.74 7.32
C ALA A 24 -18.67 3.69 8.33
N VAL A 25 -19.93 3.70 7.87
CA VAL A 25 -21.11 3.59 8.73
C VAL A 25 -21.14 2.25 9.48
N PHE A 26 -20.83 1.15 8.81
CA PHE A 26 -20.75 -0.18 9.45
C PHE A 26 -19.71 -0.21 10.56
N ARG A 27 -18.54 0.40 10.35
CA ARG A 27 -17.47 0.49 11.36
C ARG A 27 -17.86 1.39 12.53
N GLU A 28 -18.41 2.56 12.25
CA GLU A 28 -18.83 3.53 13.27
C GLU A 28 -19.90 2.95 14.21
N LEU A 29 -20.85 2.20 13.64
CA LEU A 29 -21.94 1.60 14.40
C LEU A 29 -21.61 0.21 14.94
N GLY A 30 -20.45 -0.36 14.66
CA GLY A 30 -20.05 -1.70 15.09
C GLY A 30 -20.95 -2.80 14.54
N LEU A 31 -21.51 -2.63 13.32
CA LEU A 31 -22.41 -3.60 12.70
C LEU A 31 -21.64 -4.79 12.14
N ALA A 32 -22.20 -5.99 12.29
CA ALA A 32 -21.63 -7.20 11.70
C ALA A 32 -21.85 -7.19 10.17
N PRO A 33 -20.79 -7.25 9.36
CA PRO A 33 -20.93 -7.22 7.91
C PRO A 33 -21.43 -8.57 7.35
N PHE A 34 -22.23 -8.49 6.28
CA PHE A 34 -22.64 -9.63 5.48
C PHE A 34 -21.76 -9.71 4.23
N GLN A 35 -20.97 -10.76 4.11
CA GLN A 35 -20.12 -10.96 2.94
C GLN A 35 -20.84 -11.79 1.88
N ALA A 36 -21.42 -11.10 0.89
CA ALA A 36 -22.13 -11.74 -0.22
C ALA A 36 -21.22 -12.11 -1.40
N ILE A 37 -19.98 -11.63 -1.45
CA ILE A 37 -19.00 -11.88 -2.51
C ILE A 37 -17.76 -12.53 -1.90
N ASP A 38 -17.28 -13.63 -2.49
CA ASP A 38 -16.08 -14.34 -2.09
C ASP A 38 -14.80 -13.78 -2.75
N LEU A 39 -13.66 -14.44 -2.48
CA LEU A 39 -12.34 -14.05 -3.00
C LEU A 39 -12.22 -14.20 -4.52
N ASP A 40 -13.03 -15.06 -5.13
CA ASP A 40 -13.01 -15.35 -6.57
C ASP A 40 -13.98 -14.46 -7.36
N GLY A 41 -14.67 -13.54 -6.66
CA GLY A 41 -15.68 -12.65 -7.25
C GLY A 41 -17.00 -13.36 -7.56
N CYS A 42 -17.29 -14.44 -6.84
CA CYS A 42 -18.53 -15.18 -6.91
C CYS A 42 -19.42 -14.89 -5.70
N MET A 43 -20.73 -15.06 -5.88
CA MET A 43 -21.70 -14.90 -4.82
C MET A 43 -21.59 -16.03 -3.80
N THR A 44 -21.56 -15.71 -2.52
CA THR A 44 -21.55 -16.69 -1.41
C THR A 44 -22.93 -17.32 -1.19
N GLU A 45 -23.02 -18.28 -0.27
CA GLU A 45 -24.28 -18.96 0.06
C GLU A 45 -25.36 -18.01 0.60
N ILE A 46 -24.98 -16.87 1.20
CA ILE A 46 -25.91 -15.83 1.66
C ILE A 46 -26.78 -15.27 0.52
N ALA A 47 -26.28 -15.31 -0.72
CA ALA A 47 -27.03 -14.85 -1.89
C ALA A 47 -28.16 -15.80 -2.31
N GLY A 48 -28.39 -16.91 -1.62
CA GLY A 48 -29.48 -17.85 -1.88
C GLY A 48 -29.47 -18.40 -3.32
N PRO A 49 -30.50 -18.15 -4.14
CA PRO A 49 -30.59 -18.72 -5.48
C PRO A 49 -29.49 -18.20 -6.43
N PHE A 50 -28.80 -17.11 -6.09
CA PHE A 50 -27.73 -16.51 -6.89
C PHE A 50 -26.34 -16.98 -6.44
N SER A 51 -26.24 -17.88 -5.47
CA SER A 51 -25.00 -18.45 -4.96
C SER A 51 -24.14 -19.02 -6.09
N LYS A 52 -22.81 -18.87 -5.98
CA LYS A 52 -21.79 -19.30 -6.97
C LYS A 52 -21.80 -18.60 -8.32
N MET A 53 -22.75 -17.70 -8.58
CA MET A 53 -22.71 -16.87 -9.79
C MET A 53 -21.63 -15.80 -9.67
N LYS A 54 -21.00 -15.44 -10.78
CA LYS A 54 -20.15 -14.25 -10.81
C LYS A 54 -20.99 -12.99 -10.59
N VAL A 55 -20.42 -11.96 -9.96
CA VAL A 55 -21.13 -10.71 -9.65
C VAL A 55 -21.87 -10.14 -10.88
N SER A 56 -21.24 -10.14 -12.05
CA SER A 56 -21.86 -9.62 -13.28
C SER A 56 -23.06 -10.45 -13.76
N GLU A 57 -23.04 -11.76 -13.53
CA GLU A 57 -24.14 -12.68 -13.86
C GLU A 57 -25.26 -12.54 -12.82
N ALA A 58 -24.89 -12.47 -11.55
CA ALA A 58 -25.84 -12.30 -10.45
C ALA A 58 -26.64 -11.00 -10.58
N ARG A 59 -26.00 -9.88 -10.97
CA ARG A 59 -26.71 -8.61 -11.21
C ARG A 59 -27.82 -8.75 -12.25
N LYS A 60 -27.57 -9.47 -13.33
CA LYS A 60 -28.62 -9.74 -14.37
C LYS A 60 -29.70 -10.65 -13.82
N ALA A 61 -29.31 -11.76 -13.19
CA ALA A 61 -30.27 -12.72 -12.64
C ALA A 61 -31.17 -12.11 -11.54
N VAL A 62 -30.65 -11.20 -10.71
CA VAL A 62 -31.45 -10.47 -9.72
C VAL A 62 -32.49 -9.57 -10.40
N ILE A 63 -32.13 -8.87 -11.45
CA ILE A 63 -33.09 -8.03 -12.21
C ILE A 63 -34.21 -8.91 -12.81
N GLU A 64 -33.85 -9.97 -13.51
CA GLU A 64 -34.80 -10.92 -14.09
C GLU A 64 -35.76 -11.54 -13.03
N TYR A 65 -35.18 -11.90 -11.87
CA TYR A 65 -35.97 -12.40 -10.74
C TYR A 65 -36.96 -11.36 -10.21
N LEU A 66 -36.52 -10.13 -10.00
CA LEU A 66 -37.37 -9.04 -9.48
C LEU A 66 -38.46 -8.65 -10.52
N GLU A 67 -38.17 -8.72 -11.81
CA GLU A 67 -39.16 -8.52 -12.88
C GLU A 67 -40.23 -9.62 -12.86
N SER A 68 -39.82 -10.89 -12.71
CA SER A 68 -40.75 -12.03 -12.64
C SER A 68 -41.69 -11.94 -11.44
N GLU A 69 -41.24 -11.35 -10.36
CA GLU A 69 -41.99 -11.11 -9.13
C GLU A 69 -42.81 -9.80 -9.15
N ASN A 70 -42.80 -9.05 -10.27
CA ASN A 70 -43.41 -7.72 -10.39
C ASN A 70 -42.96 -6.71 -9.30
N LYS A 71 -41.69 -6.79 -8.88
CA LYS A 71 -41.14 -5.95 -7.85
C LYS A 71 -40.36 -4.74 -8.39
N ILE A 72 -40.19 -4.60 -9.69
CA ILE A 72 -39.55 -3.46 -10.35
C ILE A 72 -40.59 -2.43 -10.77
N HIS A 73 -40.48 -1.23 -10.23
CA HIS A 73 -41.29 -0.09 -10.66
C HIS A 73 -40.70 0.60 -11.89
N GLN A 74 -39.38 0.80 -11.92
CA GLN A 74 -38.70 1.49 -13.01
C GLN A 74 -37.22 1.09 -13.03
N ILE A 75 -36.66 0.93 -14.22
CA ILE A 75 -35.22 0.80 -14.45
C ILE A 75 -34.72 2.09 -15.09
N VAL A 76 -33.71 2.72 -14.50
CA VAL A 76 -33.08 3.93 -15.02
C VAL A 76 -31.60 3.67 -15.21
N GLU A 77 -31.11 3.87 -16.43
CA GLU A 77 -29.69 3.82 -16.73
C GLU A 77 -29.01 5.12 -16.27
N LYS A 78 -27.92 4.99 -15.53
CA LYS A 78 -27.09 6.11 -15.08
C LYS A 78 -25.62 5.83 -15.35
N GLU A 79 -24.92 6.83 -15.81
CA GLU A 79 -23.44 6.80 -15.81
C GLU A 79 -22.94 6.93 -14.36
N GLN A 80 -22.04 6.02 -13.97
CA GLN A 80 -21.45 5.99 -12.65
C GLN A 80 -19.97 5.73 -12.75
N GLU A 81 -19.17 6.48 -11.98
CA GLU A 81 -17.77 6.18 -11.79
C GLU A 81 -17.62 4.99 -10.82
N VAL A 82 -16.94 3.95 -11.27
CA VAL A 82 -16.67 2.77 -10.45
C VAL A 82 -15.16 2.59 -10.27
N PRO A 83 -14.69 2.17 -9.09
CA PRO A 83 -13.29 1.85 -8.89
C PRO A 83 -12.90 0.65 -9.77
N VAL A 84 -11.80 0.80 -10.50
CA VAL A 84 -11.25 -0.25 -11.35
C VAL A 84 -9.81 -0.55 -10.97
N SER A 85 -9.38 -1.80 -11.18
CA SER A 85 -7.99 -2.18 -10.97
C SER A 85 -7.07 -1.41 -11.93
N GLU A 86 -5.94 -0.93 -11.43
CA GLU A 86 -5.00 -0.09 -12.21
C GLU A 86 -4.53 -0.78 -13.50
N ARG A 87 -4.19 -2.06 -13.42
CA ARG A 87 -3.66 -2.82 -14.56
C ARG A 87 -4.72 -3.52 -15.38
N GLY A 88 -5.62 -4.25 -14.74
CA GLY A 88 -6.65 -5.07 -15.41
C GLY A 88 -7.85 -4.27 -15.89
N LYS A 89 -8.05 -3.05 -15.38
CA LYS A 89 -9.22 -2.19 -15.65
C LYS A 89 -10.58 -2.85 -15.37
N ASN A 90 -10.57 -3.93 -14.60
CA ASN A 90 -11.80 -4.59 -14.15
C ASN A 90 -12.37 -3.86 -12.91
N PRO A 91 -13.69 -3.78 -12.75
CA PRO A 91 -14.31 -3.30 -11.53
C PRO A 91 -13.79 -4.03 -10.29
N VAL A 92 -13.61 -3.29 -9.20
CA VAL A 92 -13.14 -3.82 -7.91
C VAL A 92 -14.32 -3.92 -6.97
N GLU A 93 -14.54 -5.11 -6.42
CA GLU A 93 -15.55 -5.33 -5.37
C GLU A 93 -14.88 -5.19 -3.99
N ILE A 94 -15.64 -4.63 -3.03
CA ILE A 94 -15.15 -4.47 -1.65
C ILE A 94 -15.54 -5.72 -0.87
N ILE A 95 -14.57 -6.36 -0.25
CA ILE A 95 -14.79 -7.57 0.55
C ILE A 95 -14.00 -7.50 1.87
N LEU A 96 -14.44 -8.28 2.87
CA LEU A 96 -13.75 -8.39 4.15
C LEU A 96 -12.57 -9.35 4.03
N LEU A 97 -11.40 -8.90 4.44
CA LEU A 97 -10.17 -9.70 4.44
C LEU A 97 -9.44 -9.57 5.76
N LYS A 98 -8.87 -10.69 6.23
CA LYS A 98 -7.95 -10.69 7.36
C LYS A 98 -6.56 -10.36 6.84
N GLU A 99 -6.01 -9.22 7.26
CA GLU A 99 -4.70 -8.74 6.86
C GLU A 99 -3.88 -8.34 8.08
N TRP A 100 -2.57 -8.31 7.94
CA TRP A 100 -1.67 -7.76 8.93
C TRP A 100 -1.59 -6.24 8.78
N TYR A 101 -1.59 -5.54 9.91
CA TYR A 101 -1.52 -4.07 9.95
C TYR A 101 -0.43 -3.63 10.90
N VAL A 102 0.26 -2.56 10.54
CA VAL A 102 1.04 -1.76 11.47
C VAL A 102 0.15 -0.64 12.00
N ARG A 103 0.01 -0.55 13.32
CA ARG A 103 -0.72 0.56 13.95
C ARG A 103 0.05 1.85 13.72
N GLN A 104 -0.61 2.83 13.12
CA GLN A 104 0.01 4.12 12.80
C GLN A 104 -0.83 5.32 13.22
N THR A 105 -2.13 5.16 13.42
CA THR A 105 -3.04 6.28 13.70
C THR A 105 -2.78 6.95 15.06
N HIS A 106 -2.15 6.26 15.99
CA HIS A 106 -1.86 6.75 17.34
C HIS A 106 -0.46 7.37 17.51
N ILE A 107 0.40 7.30 16.49
CA ILE A 107 1.82 7.74 16.59
C ILE A 107 2.13 8.93 15.68
N GLN A 108 1.14 9.48 14.98
CA GLN A 108 1.34 10.55 14.00
C GLN A 108 1.94 11.80 14.63
N ASP A 109 1.45 12.23 15.80
CA ASP A 109 1.99 13.38 16.49
C ASP A 109 3.48 13.20 16.83
N ARG A 110 3.85 11.97 17.26
CA ARG A 110 5.25 11.66 17.53
C ARG A 110 6.12 11.70 16.29
N ILE A 111 5.63 11.23 15.16
CA ILE A 111 6.36 11.32 13.87
C ILE A 111 6.50 12.79 13.45
N ALA A 112 5.48 13.62 13.66
CA ALA A 112 5.55 15.06 13.38
C ALA A 112 6.62 15.74 14.25
N GLU A 113 6.67 15.46 15.54
CA GLU A 113 7.71 15.96 16.46
C GLU A 113 9.11 15.56 15.97
N LEU A 114 9.34 14.28 15.64
CA LEU A 114 10.62 13.80 15.12
C LEU A 114 10.99 14.44 13.77
N ALA A 115 10.03 14.82 12.96
CA ALA A 115 10.24 15.51 11.69
C ALA A 115 10.64 16.98 11.87
N GLU A 116 10.46 17.59 13.05
CA GLU A 116 11.00 18.93 13.35
C GLU A 116 12.53 18.95 13.39
N ASP A 117 13.15 17.85 13.81
CA ASP A 117 14.62 17.70 13.86
C ASP A 117 15.23 17.37 12.48
N ILE A 118 14.42 17.31 11.43
CA ILE A 118 14.85 16.99 10.05
C ILE A 118 14.80 18.24 9.18
N GLU A 119 15.91 18.56 8.53
CA GLU A 119 15.98 19.66 7.57
C GLU A 119 15.47 19.19 6.19
N PHE A 120 14.45 19.86 5.65
CA PHE A 120 13.86 19.57 4.34
C PHE A 120 14.37 20.51 3.26
N HIS A 121 14.74 19.95 2.11
CA HIS A 121 15.23 20.69 0.95
C HIS A 121 14.32 20.43 -0.28
N PRO A 122 13.67 21.47 -0.83
CA PRO A 122 13.48 22.80 -0.22
C PRO A 122 12.55 22.73 1.00
N PRO A 123 12.64 23.68 1.95
CA PRO A 123 11.89 23.64 3.21
C PRO A 123 10.37 23.48 3.06
N ARG A 124 9.80 24.13 2.02
CA ARG A 124 8.36 24.03 1.71
C ARG A 124 7.87 22.61 1.44
N ASN A 125 8.76 21.70 1.04
CA ASN A 125 8.40 20.32 0.69
C ASN A 125 8.11 19.45 1.93
N LYS A 126 8.42 19.92 3.15
CA LYS A 126 7.96 19.31 4.40
C LYS A 126 6.44 19.22 4.44
N GLN A 127 5.73 20.19 3.83
CA GLN A 127 4.28 20.20 3.80
C GLN A 127 3.67 18.94 3.16
N PHE A 128 4.34 18.34 2.17
CA PHE A 128 3.85 17.07 1.59
C PHE A 128 3.76 15.92 2.60
N LEU A 129 4.68 15.89 3.56
CA LEU A 129 4.64 14.90 4.64
C LEU A 129 3.51 15.22 5.63
N LEU A 130 3.40 16.48 6.04
CA LEU A 130 2.38 16.92 6.99
C LEU A 130 0.96 16.71 6.43
N ASP A 131 0.70 17.15 5.19
CA ASP A 131 -0.59 16.93 4.51
C ASP A 131 -0.95 15.45 4.39
N TRP A 132 0.04 14.59 4.18
CA TRP A 132 -0.19 13.15 4.16
C TRP A 132 -0.58 12.63 5.53
N MET A 133 0.12 13.05 6.58
CA MET A 133 -0.14 12.59 7.95
C MET A 133 -1.53 12.99 8.44
N GLU A 134 -1.98 14.20 8.14
CA GLU A 134 -3.33 14.66 8.46
C GLU A 134 -4.45 13.82 7.82
N ASN A 135 -4.16 13.21 6.67
CA ASN A 135 -5.13 12.39 5.94
C ASN A 135 -5.09 10.90 6.31
N ILE A 136 -4.20 10.47 7.20
CA ILE A 136 -4.14 9.08 7.64
C ILE A 136 -5.25 8.82 8.67
N SER A 137 -6.23 8.02 8.29
CA SER A 137 -7.35 7.62 9.15
C SER A 137 -7.40 6.13 9.48
N ILE A 138 -6.52 5.33 8.87
CA ILE A 138 -6.47 3.87 9.02
C ILE A 138 -5.05 3.39 9.28
N ASP A 139 -4.93 2.24 9.93
CA ASP A 139 -3.66 1.55 10.10
C ASP A 139 -3.14 1.02 8.76
N TRP A 140 -1.81 0.86 8.65
CA TRP A 140 -1.16 0.45 7.41
C TRP A 140 -1.29 -1.05 7.16
N PRO A 141 -2.01 -1.51 6.12
CA PRO A 141 -2.09 -2.91 5.75
C PRO A 141 -0.78 -3.36 5.10
N ILE A 142 -0.04 -4.25 5.76
CA ILE A 142 1.31 -4.67 5.36
C ILE A 142 1.37 -6.02 4.66
N SER A 143 0.30 -6.80 4.66
CA SER A 143 0.26 -8.09 3.99
C SER A 143 -0.28 -8.00 2.56
N ARG A 144 0.25 -8.87 1.69
CA ARG A 144 -0.14 -8.99 0.27
C ARG A 144 -0.26 -10.45 -0.12
N ARG A 145 -1.25 -10.78 -0.93
CA ARG A 145 -1.44 -12.09 -1.54
C ARG A 145 -0.72 -12.14 -2.87
N ARG A 146 0.56 -12.47 -2.82
CA ARG A 146 1.44 -12.62 -3.98
C ARG A 146 2.35 -13.80 -3.77
N TRP A 147 2.78 -14.44 -4.84
CA TRP A 147 3.69 -15.58 -4.79
C TRP A 147 5.14 -15.21 -4.47
N TYR A 148 5.54 -14.00 -4.78
CA TYR A 148 6.93 -13.54 -4.65
C TYR A 148 6.97 -12.22 -3.91
N HIS A 149 7.61 -12.21 -2.82
CA HIS A 149 8.12 -11.10 -2.02
C HIS A 149 8.71 -11.64 -0.71
N THR A 150 9.12 -10.73 0.21
CA THR A 150 9.57 -11.09 1.56
C THR A 150 8.39 -11.65 2.37
N GLU A 151 8.56 -12.84 2.90
CA GLU A 151 7.55 -13.53 3.68
C GLU A 151 7.32 -12.84 5.05
N ILE A 152 6.10 -12.94 5.55
CA ILE A 152 5.76 -12.50 6.91
C ILE A 152 6.16 -13.63 7.88
N PRO A 153 7.14 -13.41 8.78
CA PRO A 153 7.78 -14.47 9.56
C PRO A 153 6.91 -14.95 10.75
N ILE A 154 5.72 -15.44 10.46
CA ILE A 154 4.67 -15.74 11.44
C ILE A 154 4.01 -17.08 11.14
N TRP A 155 3.68 -17.81 12.20
CA TRP A 155 2.80 -18.99 12.16
C TRP A 155 1.63 -18.80 13.10
N TYR A 156 0.57 -19.57 12.88
CA TYR A 156 -0.64 -19.61 13.68
C TYR A 156 -0.75 -20.96 14.36
N ALA A 157 -1.20 -20.97 15.61
CA ALA A 157 -1.50 -22.17 16.38
C ALA A 157 -2.83 -22.01 17.09
N ASP A 158 -3.37 -23.12 17.58
CA ASP A 158 -4.60 -23.16 18.37
C ASP A 158 -5.76 -22.45 17.64
N ASN A 159 -6.04 -22.90 16.41
CA ASN A 159 -7.05 -22.30 15.52
C ASN A 159 -6.86 -20.78 15.29
N GLY A 160 -5.63 -20.30 15.36
CA GLY A 160 -5.26 -18.91 15.12
C GLY A 160 -5.48 -17.97 16.31
N THR A 161 -5.70 -18.50 17.52
CA THR A 161 -5.72 -17.70 18.76
C THR A 161 -4.31 -17.35 19.24
N LYS A 162 -3.32 -18.16 18.85
CA LYS A 162 -1.91 -17.94 19.15
C LYS A 162 -1.12 -17.66 17.88
N VAL A 163 -0.15 -16.77 18.01
CA VAL A 163 0.76 -16.36 16.93
C VAL A 163 2.18 -16.67 17.35
N ILE A 164 2.96 -17.29 16.46
CA ILE A 164 4.37 -17.61 16.67
C ILE A 164 5.18 -16.71 15.78
N CYS A 165 6.08 -15.91 16.37
CA CYS A 165 6.93 -14.97 15.66
C CYS A 165 8.36 -15.49 15.58
N ALA A 166 8.95 -15.50 14.38
CA ALA A 166 10.36 -15.85 14.23
C ALA A 166 11.26 -14.84 14.97
N PRO A 167 12.37 -15.28 15.54
CA PRO A 167 13.34 -14.38 16.14
C PRO A 167 13.96 -13.45 15.10
N ALA A 168 14.40 -12.27 15.55
CA ALA A 168 15.03 -11.29 14.68
C ALA A 168 16.33 -11.82 14.06
N GLY A 169 16.65 -11.38 12.85
CA GLY A 169 17.92 -11.64 12.17
C GLY A 169 18.01 -12.97 11.42
N ILE A 170 16.93 -13.74 11.36
CA ILE A 170 16.86 -14.95 10.54
C ILE A 170 15.81 -14.83 9.45
N TYR A 171 16.11 -15.41 8.29
CA TYR A 171 15.16 -15.54 7.20
C TYR A 171 14.41 -16.88 7.33
N VAL A 172 13.10 -16.85 7.19
CA VAL A 172 12.22 -18.01 7.27
C VAL A 172 11.16 -17.99 6.18
N GLN A 173 10.66 -19.16 5.81
CA GLN A 173 9.54 -19.34 4.87
C GLN A 173 8.40 -20.08 5.60
N PRO A 174 7.50 -19.36 6.29
CA PRO A 174 6.49 -19.99 7.15
C PRO A 174 5.58 -20.98 6.42
N TRP A 175 5.25 -20.71 5.18
CA TRP A 175 4.39 -21.54 4.33
C TRP A 175 4.95 -22.95 4.07
N CYS A 176 6.25 -23.20 4.27
CA CYS A 176 6.87 -24.51 4.06
C CYS A 176 7.82 -24.95 5.18
N GLN A 177 8.02 -24.14 6.21
CA GLN A 177 8.95 -24.40 7.30
C GLN A 177 8.23 -24.36 8.66
N SER A 178 8.70 -25.17 9.60
CA SER A 178 8.28 -25.06 11.00
C SER A 178 8.91 -23.84 11.67
N PRO A 179 8.28 -23.30 12.73
CA PRO A 179 8.88 -22.23 13.52
C PRO A 179 10.25 -22.64 14.08
N PRO A 180 11.24 -21.75 14.08
CA PRO A 180 12.48 -21.93 14.83
C PRO A 180 12.22 -22.20 16.32
N ALA A 181 13.05 -23.02 16.95
CA ALA A 181 12.86 -23.46 18.35
C ALA A 181 12.73 -22.29 19.34
N ASN A 182 13.46 -21.19 19.08
CA ASN A 182 13.47 -19.97 19.91
C ASN A 182 12.48 -18.89 19.46
N SER A 183 11.45 -19.25 18.65
CA SER A 183 10.38 -18.35 18.29
C SER A 183 9.49 -18.04 19.49
N GLU A 184 9.04 -16.79 19.60
CA GLU A 184 8.11 -16.37 20.65
C GLU A 184 6.67 -16.79 20.28
N VAL A 185 5.94 -17.30 21.26
CA VAL A 185 4.51 -17.59 21.14
C VAL A 185 3.74 -16.50 21.88
N LEU A 186 2.83 -15.85 21.17
CA LEU A 186 2.03 -14.74 21.70
C LEU A 186 0.55 -15.10 21.62
N ASP A 187 -0.23 -14.58 22.57
CA ASP A 187 -1.66 -14.46 22.40
C ASP A 187 -1.97 -13.42 21.29
N ARG A 188 -2.81 -13.80 20.33
CA ARG A 188 -3.09 -12.95 19.16
C ARG A 188 -3.79 -11.64 19.54
N ASP A 189 -4.68 -11.67 20.51
CA ASP A 189 -5.55 -10.54 20.81
C ASP A 189 -4.92 -9.63 21.86
N THR A 190 -4.35 -10.19 22.93
CA THR A 190 -3.65 -9.43 23.98
C THR A 190 -2.22 -9.07 23.62
N ARG A 191 -1.57 -9.87 22.75
CA ARG A 191 -0.14 -9.78 22.37
C ARG A 191 0.83 -10.07 23.51
N GLU A 192 0.35 -10.65 24.57
CA GLU A 192 1.20 -11.13 25.66
C GLU A 192 2.05 -12.30 25.18
N VAL A 193 3.32 -12.29 25.54
CA VAL A 193 4.23 -13.41 25.29
C VAL A 193 3.89 -14.54 26.26
N LEU A 194 3.46 -15.68 25.73
CA LEU A 194 3.06 -16.85 26.48
C LEU A 194 4.24 -17.77 26.77
N GLY A 195 5.27 -17.77 25.94
CA GLY A 195 6.47 -18.58 26.07
C GLY A 195 7.25 -18.73 24.78
N ILE A 196 8.13 -19.72 24.73
CA ILE A 196 8.95 -20.05 23.56
C ILE A 196 8.41 -21.30 22.89
N PHE A 197 8.50 -21.34 21.56
CA PHE A 197 7.93 -22.42 20.74
C PHE A 197 8.44 -23.80 21.13
N SER A 198 9.75 -23.97 21.38
CA SER A 198 10.32 -25.25 21.82
C SER A 198 9.65 -25.83 23.05
N ASP A 199 9.28 -24.98 23.99
CA ASP A 199 8.76 -25.39 25.30
C ASP A 199 7.25 -25.64 25.26
N MET A 200 6.57 -25.07 24.25
CA MET A 200 5.12 -25.12 24.10
C MET A 200 4.64 -26.05 22.97
N LYS A 201 5.54 -26.56 22.14
CA LYS A 201 5.25 -27.25 20.88
C LYS A 201 4.15 -28.31 21.01
N ASP A 202 4.22 -29.14 22.06
CA ASP A 202 3.27 -30.27 22.26
C ASP A 202 1.87 -29.79 22.69
N SER A 203 1.73 -28.55 23.15
CA SER A 203 0.47 -27.98 23.62
C SER A 203 -0.22 -27.06 22.56
N LEU A 204 0.46 -26.76 21.44
CA LEU A 204 -0.03 -25.80 20.46
C LEU A 204 -0.95 -26.37 19.39
N GLY A 205 -1.10 -27.71 19.32
CA GLY A 205 -1.87 -28.38 18.28
C GLY A 205 -1.25 -28.18 16.87
N GLU A 206 -2.10 -27.99 15.87
CA GLU A 206 -1.66 -27.74 14.49
C GLU A 206 -1.05 -26.35 14.36
N VAL A 207 0.13 -26.27 13.73
CA VAL A 207 0.85 -25.03 13.45
C VAL A 207 0.86 -24.80 11.95
N VAL A 208 0.26 -23.67 11.52
CA VAL A 208 0.12 -23.28 10.10
C VAL A 208 0.89 -22.00 9.84
N GLY A 209 1.75 -22.00 8.82
CA GLY A 209 2.52 -20.82 8.44
C GLY A 209 1.70 -19.77 7.68
N GLU A 210 2.08 -18.51 7.81
CA GLU A 210 1.51 -17.44 7.00
C GLU A 210 1.96 -17.60 5.53
N GLU A 211 1.00 -17.53 4.61
CA GLU A 211 1.24 -17.64 3.16
C GLU A 211 1.40 -16.27 2.48
N LYS A 212 0.96 -15.21 3.16
CA LYS A 212 1.06 -13.86 2.63
C LYS A 212 2.49 -13.33 2.75
N VAL A 213 2.79 -12.38 1.90
CA VAL A 213 4.07 -11.68 1.88
C VAL A 213 3.90 -10.22 2.30
N PHE A 214 4.99 -9.55 2.64
CA PHE A 214 4.94 -8.13 2.96
C PHE A 214 4.61 -7.25 1.75
N ASP A 215 4.04 -6.09 2.02
CA ASP A 215 4.04 -4.94 1.11
C ASP A 215 5.49 -4.56 0.78
N THR A 216 5.76 -4.25 -0.51
CA THR A 216 7.08 -3.79 -0.97
C THR A 216 7.61 -2.58 -0.20
N TRP A 217 6.72 -1.72 0.29
CA TRP A 217 7.12 -0.57 1.12
C TRP A 217 7.60 -0.98 2.51
N MET A 218 7.24 -2.18 2.97
CA MET A 218 7.79 -2.74 4.21
C MET A 218 9.30 -2.97 4.09
N ASP A 219 9.76 -3.51 2.96
CA ASP A 219 11.19 -3.69 2.69
C ASP A 219 11.87 -2.37 2.36
N SER A 220 11.29 -1.60 1.44
CA SER A 220 11.87 -0.33 0.99
C SER A 220 12.11 0.65 2.14
N SER A 221 11.21 0.69 3.12
CA SER A 221 11.36 1.55 4.30
C SER A 221 12.44 1.09 5.28
N ASN A 222 13.00 -0.12 5.12
CA ASN A 222 14.16 -0.59 5.88
C ASN A 222 15.51 -0.30 5.20
N SER A 223 15.51 0.23 3.97
CA SER A 223 16.73 0.38 3.17
C SER A 223 17.83 1.18 3.87
N ASN A 224 17.48 2.24 4.60
CA ASN A 224 18.47 3.01 5.36
C ASN A 224 19.05 2.25 6.55
N LEU A 225 18.25 1.42 7.24
CA LEU A 225 18.71 0.57 8.34
C LEU A 225 19.66 -0.50 7.82
N PHE A 226 19.33 -1.12 6.69
CA PHE A 226 20.19 -2.10 6.04
C PHE A 226 21.53 -1.50 5.64
N VAL A 227 21.52 -0.37 4.92
CA VAL A 227 22.73 0.30 4.46
C VAL A 227 23.59 0.82 5.61
N SER A 228 22.99 1.26 6.71
CA SER A 228 23.72 1.72 7.91
C SER A 228 24.25 0.59 8.79
N GLY A 229 23.94 -0.67 8.47
CA GLY A 229 24.46 -1.85 9.21
C GLY A 229 23.67 -2.22 10.46
N TYR A 230 22.40 -1.81 10.55
CA TYR A 230 21.53 -2.22 11.65
C TYR A 230 21.51 -3.75 11.79
N LEU A 231 21.66 -4.27 13.01
CA LEU A 231 21.80 -5.68 13.37
C LEU A 231 23.05 -6.40 12.83
N SER A 232 23.65 -5.97 11.73
CA SER A 232 24.78 -6.63 11.08
C SER A 232 26.14 -6.05 11.49
N ASN A 233 26.20 -4.74 11.76
CA ASN A 233 27.45 -4.03 12.12
C ASN A 233 27.15 -2.87 13.09
N PRO A 234 27.11 -3.13 14.41
CA PRO A 234 26.75 -2.12 15.41
C PRO A 234 27.64 -0.87 15.37
N LYS A 235 28.94 -1.02 15.11
CA LYS A 235 29.87 0.12 15.02
C LYS A 235 29.58 1.01 13.82
N MET A 236 29.21 0.41 12.70
CA MET A 236 28.80 1.16 11.51
C MET A 236 27.47 1.86 11.76
N PHE A 237 26.50 1.17 12.36
CA PHE A 237 25.21 1.73 12.66
C PHE A 237 25.31 2.95 13.59
N GLU A 238 26.06 2.87 14.67
CA GLU A 238 26.29 3.98 15.60
C GLU A 238 26.83 5.24 14.90
N ARG A 239 27.70 5.07 13.90
CA ARG A 239 28.27 6.18 13.11
C ARG A 239 27.37 6.71 12.01
N ALA A 240 26.53 5.87 11.44
CA ALA A 240 25.72 6.17 10.25
C ALA A 240 24.28 6.59 10.58
N PHE A 241 23.82 6.35 11.81
CA PHE A 241 22.46 6.68 12.24
C PHE A 241 22.47 7.90 13.20
N PRO A 242 21.64 8.94 12.99
CA PRO A 242 20.79 9.18 11.84
C PRO A 242 21.56 9.39 10.53
N THR A 243 20.99 8.92 9.42
CA THR A 243 21.60 9.09 8.10
C THR A 243 21.71 10.56 7.71
N GLY A 244 22.80 10.96 7.06
CA GLY A 244 23.09 12.36 6.74
C GLY A 244 22.06 13.01 5.82
N ILE A 245 21.66 12.31 4.74
CA ILE A 245 20.71 12.85 3.77
C ILE A 245 19.90 11.73 3.12
N ARG A 246 18.61 12.02 2.83
CA ARG A 246 17.69 11.19 2.10
C ARG A 246 17.17 11.90 0.86
N PRO A 247 17.77 11.71 -0.34
CA PRO A 247 17.19 12.21 -1.58
C PRO A 247 16.06 11.28 -2.04
N GLN A 248 14.95 11.87 -2.52
CA GLN A 248 13.81 11.12 -3.05
C GLN A 248 12.88 11.99 -3.90
N GLY A 249 12.06 11.34 -4.74
CA GLY A 249 10.98 12.01 -5.46
C GLY A 249 9.78 12.29 -4.54
N LYS A 250 9.03 13.34 -4.87
CA LYS A 250 7.83 13.72 -4.09
C LYS A 250 6.74 12.65 -4.09
N GLU A 251 6.66 11.81 -5.10
CA GLU A 251 5.65 10.77 -5.25
C GLU A 251 5.78 9.63 -4.25
N ILE A 252 6.93 9.51 -3.57
CA ILE A 252 7.18 8.48 -2.56
C ILE A 252 7.28 9.02 -1.13
N VAL A 253 6.91 10.28 -0.91
CA VAL A 253 6.83 10.88 0.44
C VAL A 253 5.81 10.12 1.29
N ARG A 254 4.66 9.76 0.72
CA ARG A 254 3.57 9.02 1.41
C ARG A 254 3.91 7.58 1.76
N THR A 255 4.91 7.03 1.12
CA THR A 255 5.30 5.63 1.26
C THR A 255 6.72 5.51 1.80
N TRP A 256 7.74 5.70 0.99
CA TRP A 256 9.11 5.46 1.40
C TRP A 256 9.57 6.37 2.57
N LEU A 257 9.31 7.69 2.50
CA LEU A 257 9.71 8.59 3.59
C LEU A 257 8.88 8.31 4.84
N TYR A 258 7.55 8.37 4.72
CA TYR A 258 6.65 8.23 5.86
C TYR A 258 6.84 6.90 6.58
N TYR A 259 6.85 5.77 5.87
CA TYR A 259 7.04 4.46 6.51
C TYR A 259 8.44 4.26 7.10
N THR A 260 9.47 4.94 6.58
CA THR A 260 10.78 4.95 7.21
C THR A 260 10.74 5.73 8.53
N LEU A 261 10.07 6.88 8.58
CA LEU A 261 9.89 7.67 9.81
C LEU A 261 9.04 6.92 10.84
N LEU A 262 7.95 6.29 10.41
CA LEU A 262 7.09 5.44 11.25
C LEU A 262 7.92 4.34 11.93
N LYS A 263 8.74 3.62 11.17
CA LYS A 263 9.61 2.58 11.74
C LYS A 263 10.67 3.14 12.68
N SER A 264 11.26 4.28 12.35
CA SER A 264 12.23 4.92 13.23
C SER A 264 11.60 5.36 14.55
N ALA A 265 10.40 5.89 14.51
CA ALA A 265 9.64 6.25 15.71
C ALA A 265 9.35 5.01 16.57
N LEU A 266 8.89 3.91 15.95
CA LEU A 266 8.56 2.67 16.66
C LEU A 266 9.78 1.93 17.22
N LEU A 267 10.93 1.95 16.52
CA LEU A 267 12.11 1.16 16.90
C LEU A 267 13.09 1.93 17.76
N PHE A 268 13.23 3.23 17.54
CA PHE A 268 14.33 4.03 18.15
C PHE A 268 13.82 5.28 18.85
N ASP A 269 12.62 5.73 18.58
CA ASP A 269 12.08 7.01 19.04
C ASP A 269 12.99 8.20 18.70
N LYS A 270 13.58 8.20 17.50
CA LYS A 270 14.56 9.18 17.02
C LYS A 270 14.35 9.51 15.55
N PRO A 271 14.74 10.72 15.10
CA PRO A 271 14.77 11.02 13.68
C PRO A 271 15.76 10.10 12.96
N VAL A 272 15.35 9.58 11.80
CA VAL A 272 16.15 8.63 11.01
C VAL A 272 17.09 9.34 10.04
N PHE A 273 16.80 10.57 9.68
CA PHE A 273 17.59 11.42 8.77
C PHE A 273 17.91 12.76 9.41
N LYS A 274 19.05 13.35 9.03
CA LYS A 274 19.37 14.75 9.32
C LYS A 274 18.74 15.67 8.27
N ASN A 275 18.75 15.24 7.02
CA ASN A 275 18.27 16.00 5.88
C ASN A 275 17.41 15.12 4.96
N VAL A 276 16.35 15.69 4.40
CA VAL A 276 15.52 15.08 3.36
C VAL A 276 15.48 16.01 2.16
N TRP A 277 15.92 15.51 1.00
CA TRP A 277 15.87 16.25 -0.27
C TRP A 277 14.75 15.68 -1.13
N ILE A 278 13.76 16.50 -1.42
CA ILE A 278 12.59 16.07 -2.20
C ILE A 278 12.66 16.70 -3.59
N ASP A 279 12.92 15.84 -4.58
CA ASP A 279 12.98 16.22 -5.99
C ASP A 279 11.58 16.37 -6.60
N GLY A 280 11.52 17.19 -7.67
CA GLY A 280 10.36 17.26 -8.56
C GLY A 280 10.12 15.96 -9.32
N LEU A 281 8.94 15.83 -9.90
CA LEU A 281 8.53 14.70 -10.71
C LEU A 281 8.61 15.05 -12.19
N GLY A 282 9.34 14.24 -12.98
CA GLY A 282 9.35 14.35 -14.43
C GLY A 282 7.97 14.04 -15.02
N MET A 283 7.41 15.02 -15.74
CA MET A 283 6.10 14.93 -16.36
C MET A 283 6.24 14.91 -17.88
N ASP A 284 5.30 14.25 -18.55
CA ASP A 284 5.18 14.33 -20.00
C ASP A 284 4.52 15.66 -20.42
N PRO A 285 4.47 15.98 -21.74
CA PRO A 285 3.88 17.24 -22.23
C PRO A 285 2.40 17.44 -21.87
N TRP A 286 1.73 16.42 -21.39
CA TRP A 286 0.32 16.48 -20.94
C TRP A 286 0.17 16.50 -19.41
N GLY A 287 1.28 16.67 -18.68
CA GLY A 287 1.29 16.69 -17.22
C GLY A 287 1.09 15.34 -16.55
N ARG A 288 1.30 14.21 -17.26
CA ARG A 288 1.23 12.88 -16.69
C ARG A 288 2.60 12.42 -16.21
N LYS A 289 2.64 11.69 -15.10
CA LYS A 289 3.86 11.03 -14.61
C LYS A 289 4.45 10.16 -15.70
N MET A 290 5.76 10.30 -15.95
CA MET A 290 6.48 9.40 -16.85
C MET A 290 6.57 7.99 -16.26
N SER A 291 6.22 6.97 -17.04
CA SER A 291 6.31 5.57 -16.64
C SER A 291 6.58 4.64 -17.83
N LYS A 292 7.24 3.52 -17.56
CA LYS A 292 7.49 2.47 -18.59
C LYS A 292 6.18 1.90 -19.12
N SER A 293 5.18 1.71 -18.26
CA SER A 293 3.88 1.14 -18.65
C SER A 293 3.08 2.06 -19.59
N LEU A 294 3.22 3.37 -19.47
CA LEU A 294 2.60 4.34 -20.36
C LEU A 294 3.42 4.58 -21.64
N GLY A 295 4.69 4.21 -21.66
CA GLY A 295 5.59 4.47 -22.78
C GLY A 295 5.81 5.97 -23.04
N ASN A 296 5.67 6.80 -22.00
CA ASN A 296 5.78 8.26 -22.06
C ASN A 296 7.05 8.79 -21.39
N GLY A 297 8.00 7.92 -21.06
CA GLY A 297 9.29 8.28 -20.49
C GLY A 297 10.35 8.60 -21.56
N ILE A 298 11.39 9.30 -21.16
CA ILE A 298 12.61 9.53 -21.93
C ILE A 298 13.66 8.54 -21.43
N ASP A 299 14.23 7.77 -22.34
CA ASP A 299 15.26 6.79 -22.04
C ASP A 299 16.62 7.47 -21.83
N ALA A 300 17.32 7.11 -20.75
CA ALA A 300 18.60 7.71 -20.38
C ALA A 300 19.70 7.42 -21.41
N ASP A 301 19.72 6.24 -21.99
CA ASP A 301 20.72 5.87 -23.02
C ASP A 301 20.55 6.72 -24.27
N SER A 302 19.31 6.98 -24.68
CA SER A 302 19.02 7.90 -25.77
C SER A 302 19.53 9.33 -25.53
N VAL A 303 19.50 9.80 -24.27
CA VAL A 303 20.06 11.11 -23.89
C VAL A 303 21.59 11.09 -23.97
N LEU A 304 22.22 10.01 -23.52
CA LEU A 304 23.68 9.82 -23.60
C LEU A 304 24.17 9.80 -25.05
N GLU A 305 23.50 9.08 -25.92
CA GLU A 305 23.83 8.97 -27.34
C GLU A 305 23.72 10.31 -28.06
N CYS A 306 22.77 11.14 -27.71
CA CYS A 306 22.64 12.50 -28.27
C CYS A 306 23.80 13.42 -27.91
N GLY A 307 24.43 13.20 -26.72
CA GLY A 307 25.53 14.04 -26.24
C GLY A 307 26.89 13.69 -26.84
N ALA A 308 27.20 12.41 -27.00
CA ALA A 308 28.53 11.93 -27.35
C ALA A 308 28.94 12.11 -28.82
N GLY A 309 28.02 12.30 -29.73
CA GLY A 309 28.30 12.38 -31.20
C GLY A 309 27.75 13.59 -31.93
N GLY A 310 27.23 14.59 -31.25
CA GLY A 310 26.57 15.72 -31.91
C GLY A 310 25.29 15.35 -32.65
N ARG A 311 24.74 14.17 -32.36
CA ARG A 311 23.50 13.68 -32.97
C ARG A 311 22.30 14.37 -32.33
N THR A 312 21.28 14.65 -33.15
CA THR A 312 19.97 15.08 -32.64
C THR A 312 19.17 13.87 -32.21
N GLY A 313 18.82 13.78 -30.91
CA GLY A 313 17.90 12.76 -30.42
C GLY A 313 16.46 13.11 -30.73
N SER A 314 15.67 12.11 -31.01
CA SER A 314 14.22 12.29 -31.08
C SER A 314 13.53 11.15 -30.32
N TRP A 315 12.55 11.53 -29.48
CA TRP A 315 11.78 10.58 -28.69
C TRP A 315 10.32 10.65 -29.08
N LYS A 316 9.73 9.49 -29.33
CA LYS A 316 8.29 9.38 -29.52
C LYS A 316 7.63 9.13 -28.17
N ILE A 317 6.97 10.15 -27.64
CA ILE A 317 6.23 10.05 -26.38
C ILE A 317 4.77 9.73 -26.68
N LYS A 318 4.26 8.64 -26.08
CA LYS A 318 2.88 8.20 -26.24
C LYS A 318 1.94 9.09 -25.43
N GLY A 319 1.08 9.85 -26.11
CA GLY A 319 0.04 10.67 -25.50
C GLY A 319 -1.27 9.94 -25.28
N PRO A 320 -2.25 10.58 -24.64
CA PRO A 320 -3.60 10.02 -24.45
C PRO A 320 -4.30 9.72 -25.77
N GLU A 321 -4.26 10.63 -26.71
CA GLU A 321 -4.92 10.52 -28.01
C GLU A 321 -3.93 10.29 -29.15
N LYS A 322 -2.80 10.95 -29.13
CA LYS A 322 -1.76 10.88 -30.16
C LYS A 322 -0.35 10.89 -29.55
N SER A 323 0.60 10.29 -30.28
CA SER A 323 2.03 10.38 -29.92
C SER A 323 2.61 11.71 -30.40
N VAL A 324 3.54 12.25 -29.62
CA VAL A 324 4.32 13.46 -29.99
C VAL A 324 5.78 13.08 -30.14
N GLN A 325 6.41 13.61 -31.18
CA GLN A 325 7.84 13.50 -31.38
C GLN A 325 8.54 14.70 -30.73
N LEU A 326 9.29 14.43 -29.68
CA LEU A 326 10.19 15.41 -29.09
C LEU A 326 11.55 15.31 -29.77
N LYS A 327 12.13 16.46 -30.11
CA LYS A 327 13.49 16.54 -30.65
C LYS A 327 14.36 17.29 -29.66
N ALA A 328 15.48 16.69 -29.27
CA ALA A 328 16.50 17.38 -28.52
C ALA A 328 17.67 17.73 -29.45
N ASN A 329 17.99 18.97 -29.55
CA ASN A 329 19.14 19.44 -30.32
C ASN A 329 20.37 19.44 -29.39
N LYS A 330 21.29 18.48 -29.59
CA LYS A 330 22.63 18.47 -28.96
C LYS A 330 22.69 18.71 -27.45
N ILE A 331 21.73 18.20 -26.71
CA ILE A 331 21.78 18.25 -25.25
C ILE A 331 22.64 17.07 -24.79
N GLY A 332 23.84 17.35 -24.32
CA GLY A 332 24.69 16.31 -23.71
C GLY A 332 24.20 15.87 -22.36
N SER A 333 24.68 14.69 -21.92
CA SER A 333 24.35 14.12 -20.61
C SER A 333 24.61 15.08 -19.45
N GLU A 334 25.64 15.90 -19.54
CA GLU A 334 25.98 16.89 -18.51
C GLU A 334 24.94 18.02 -18.43
N CYS A 335 24.44 18.50 -19.56
CA CYS A 335 23.36 19.48 -19.57
C CYS A 335 22.07 18.90 -18.98
N PHE A 336 21.79 17.62 -19.24
CA PHE A 336 20.64 16.94 -18.65
C PHE A 336 20.78 16.76 -17.13
N ARG A 337 21.97 16.39 -16.65
CA ARG A 337 22.27 16.32 -15.22
C ARG A 337 22.13 17.68 -14.54
N LEU A 338 22.67 18.73 -15.15
CA LEU A 338 22.56 20.10 -14.64
C LEU A 338 21.11 20.57 -14.59
N TRP A 339 20.33 20.31 -15.65
CA TRP A 339 18.91 20.61 -15.65
C TRP A 339 18.17 19.91 -14.52
N LYS A 340 18.40 18.61 -14.32
CA LYS A 340 17.80 17.86 -13.20
C LYS A 340 18.21 18.38 -11.84
N ALA A 341 19.46 18.80 -11.68
CA ALA A 341 19.94 19.39 -10.43
C ALA A 341 19.34 20.79 -10.15
N CYS A 342 19.01 21.56 -11.19
CA CYS A 342 18.35 22.86 -11.03
C CYS A 342 16.83 22.76 -10.80
N ASP A 343 16.21 21.63 -11.20
CA ASP A 343 14.77 21.39 -11.07
C ASP A 343 14.39 20.81 -9.70
N ALA A 344 15.38 20.41 -8.91
CA ALA A 344 15.25 19.89 -7.55
C ALA A 344 15.22 21.06 -6.54
#